data_6bdc5482d64a0bd58f7041be5aeffd7a
#
_entry.id   6bdc5482d64a0bd58f7041be5aeffd7a
#
_cell.length_a   1.000
_cell.length_b   1.000
_cell.length_c   1.000
_cell.angle_alpha   90.00
_cell.angle_beta   90.00
_cell.angle_gamma   90.00
#
_symmetry.space_group_name_H-M   'P 1'
#
loop_
_entity.id
_entity.type
_entity.pdbx_description
1 polymer ?
#
loop_
_entity_poly.entity_id
_entity_poly.type
_entity_poly.pdbx_seq_one_letter_code
_entity_poly.pdbx_strand_id
1 'polypeptide(L)' 'PEYLVTTTTGKQHQQMFHVDCTLADLEITASGQGKSRRKAEQDAASRALETIGVKENG' A
#
# COMPACT_ATOMS: atom_id res chain seq x y z
N PRO A 1 -2.97 -7.64 8.11
CA PRO A 1 -3.03 -6.30 7.52
C PRO A 1 -4.38 -6.02 6.85
N GLU A 2 -4.77 -4.77 6.86
CA GLU A 2 -5.97 -4.33 6.17
C GLU A 2 -5.57 -3.52 4.95
N TYR A 3 -6.28 -3.74 3.84
CA TYR A 3 -6.06 -3.02 2.60
C TYR A 3 -7.30 -2.24 2.23
N LEU A 4 -7.12 -0.97 1.90
CA LEU A 4 -8.20 -0.11 1.46
C LEU A 4 -7.83 0.55 0.15
N VAL A 5 -8.66 0.39 -0.87
CA VAL A 5 -8.48 1.14 -2.12
C VAL A 5 -8.96 2.56 -1.88
N THR A 6 -8.04 3.51 -1.90
CA THR A 6 -8.35 4.90 -1.60
C THR A 6 -8.77 5.69 -2.84
N THR A 7 -8.16 5.40 -3.97
CA THR A 7 -8.41 6.14 -5.21
C THR A 7 -8.03 5.28 -6.40
N THR A 8 -8.75 5.46 -7.49
CA THR A 8 -8.38 4.91 -8.79
C THR A 8 -8.27 6.08 -9.76
N THR A 9 -7.12 6.20 -10.41
CA THR A 9 -6.86 7.30 -11.34
C THR A 9 -6.60 6.75 -12.75
N GLY A 10 -6.72 7.61 -13.75
CA GLY A 10 -6.44 7.27 -15.13
C GLY A 10 -7.67 6.80 -15.89
N LYS A 11 -7.46 6.54 -17.17
CA LYS A 11 -8.53 6.10 -18.08
C LYS A 11 -8.71 4.59 -18.00
N GLN A 12 -9.83 4.09 -18.51
CA GLN A 12 -10.27 2.72 -18.40
C GLN A 12 -9.21 1.67 -18.78
N HIS A 13 -8.30 1.98 -19.70
CA HIS A 13 -7.24 1.07 -20.14
C HIS A 13 -5.89 1.34 -19.48
N GLN A 14 -5.78 2.40 -18.70
CA GLN A 14 -4.54 2.79 -18.04
C GLN A 14 -4.85 3.30 -16.64
N GLN A 15 -5.50 2.47 -15.85
CA GLN A 15 -5.84 2.83 -14.48
C GLN A 15 -4.67 2.57 -13.55
N MET A 16 -4.55 3.44 -12.56
CA MET A 16 -3.62 3.26 -11.46
C MET A 16 -4.44 3.17 -10.17
N PHE A 17 -4.24 2.09 -9.44
CA PHE A 17 -4.91 1.86 -8.16
C PHE A 17 -4.02 2.35 -7.03
N HIS A 18 -4.62 3.02 -6.07
CA HIS A 18 -3.95 3.49 -4.87
C HIS A 18 -4.56 2.77 -3.67
N VAL A 19 -3.70 2.13 -2.88
CA VAL A 19 -4.14 1.27 -1.78
C VAL A 19 -3.37 1.65 -0.52
N ASP A 20 -4.08 1.74 0.60
CA ASP A 20 -3.46 1.86 1.91
C ASP A 20 -3.43 0.48 2.57
N CYS A 21 -2.26 0.13 3.12
CA CYS A 21 -2.08 -1.06 3.93
C CYS A 21 -1.91 -0.62 5.37
N THR A 22 -2.78 -1.10 6.24
CA THR A 22 -2.73 -0.76 7.67
C THR A 22 -2.39 -1.98 8.50
N LEU A 23 -1.39 -1.82 9.36
CA LEU A 23 -0.98 -2.80 10.35
C LEU A 23 -1.34 -2.24 11.72
N ALA A 24 -2.56 -2.52 12.17
CA ALA A 24 -3.14 -1.87 13.35
C ALA A 24 -2.31 -2.12 14.61
N ASP A 25 -1.80 -3.33 14.79
CA ASP A 25 -1.00 -3.70 15.97
C ASP A 25 0.29 -2.88 16.07
N LEU A 26 0.80 -2.40 14.97
CA LEU A 26 2.05 -1.64 14.91
C LEU A 26 1.80 -0.15 14.65
N GLU A 27 0.55 0.24 14.51
CA GLU A 27 0.15 1.62 14.20
C GLU A 27 0.85 2.14 12.94
N ILE A 28 1.00 1.27 11.94
CA ILE A 28 1.65 1.60 10.68
C ILE A 28 0.62 1.62 9.56
N THR A 29 0.64 2.68 8.76
CA THR A 29 -0.10 2.75 7.52
C THR A 29 0.87 3.14 6.41
N ALA A 30 0.87 2.37 5.33
CA ALA A 30 1.69 2.64 4.17
C ALA A 30 0.82 2.66 2.92
N SER A 31 1.11 3.55 2.00
CA SER A 31 0.38 3.68 0.75
C SER A 31 1.18 3.11 -0.39
N GLY A 32 0.50 2.43 -1.30
CA GLY A 32 1.12 1.87 -2.49
C GLY A 32 0.25 2.11 -3.71
N GLN A 33 0.84 1.92 -4.87
CA GLN A 33 0.13 2.08 -6.13
C GLN A 33 0.57 1.02 -7.14
N GLY A 34 -0.31 0.72 -8.07
CA GLY A 34 -0.01 -0.26 -9.10
C GLY A 34 -1.07 -0.26 -10.20
N LYS A 35 -0.75 -0.93 -11.30
CA LYS A 35 -1.66 -1.02 -12.44
C LYS A 35 -2.86 -1.94 -12.20
N SER A 36 -2.83 -2.71 -11.13
CA SER A 36 -3.94 -3.51 -10.67
C SER A 36 -4.06 -3.38 -9.16
N ARG A 37 -5.23 -3.71 -8.62
CA ARG A 37 -5.43 -3.70 -7.18
C ARG A 37 -4.40 -4.57 -6.46
N ARG A 38 -4.14 -5.77 -7.00
CA ARG A 38 -3.17 -6.68 -6.41
C ARG A 38 -1.77 -6.09 -6.38
N LYS A 39 -1.35 -5.46 -7.48
CA LYS A 39 -0.04 -4.82 -7.54
C LYS A 39 0.05 -3.64 -6.56
N ALA A 40 -1.03 -2.88 -6.43
CA ALA A 40 -1.07 -1.78 -5.48
C ALA A 40 -0.99 -2.30 -4.03
N GLU A 41 -1.69 -3.39 -3.73
CA GLU A 41 -1.61 -4.03 -2.41
C GLU A 41 -0.20 -4.53 -2.11
N GLN A 42 0.45 -5.16 -3.07
CA GLN A 42 1.82 -5.64 -2.92
C GLN A 42 2.79 -4.49 -2.68
N ASP A 43 2.61 -3.38 -3.41
CA ASP A 43 3.45 -2.20 -3.23
C ASP A 43 3.24 -1.60 -1.83
N ALA A 44 1.99 -1.47 -1.40
CA ALA A 44 1.67 -0.96 -0.06
C ALA A 44 2.25 -1.85 1.04
N ALA A 45 2.13 -3.17 0.89
CA ALA A 45 2.68 -4.12 1.85
C ALA A 45 4.21 -4.03 1.92
N SER A 46 4.86 -3.91 0.77
CA SER A 46 6.31 -3.75 0.70
C SER A 46 6.77 -2.50 1.45
N ARG A 47 6.07 -1.39 1.24
CA ARG A 47 6.38 -0.14 1.94
C ARG A 47 6.13 -0.23 3.44
N ALA A 48 5.09 -0.95 3.85
CA ALA A 48 4.83 -1.20 5.26
C ALA A 48 5.97 -2.00 5.90
N LEU A 49 6.47 -3.02 5.22
CA LEU A 49 7.59 -3.82 5.70
C LEU A 49 8.87 -3.00 5.81
N GLU A 50 9.12 -2.11 4.86
CA GLU A 50 10.26 -1.19 4.94
C GLU A 50 10.15 -0.29 6.18
N THR A 51 8.96 0.20 6.48
CA THR A 51 8.72 1.04 7.64
C THR A 51 9.00 0.27 8.93
N ILE A 52 8.58 -1.00 9.01
CA ILE A 52 8.87 -1.87 10.15
C ILE A 52 10.38 -2.01 10.31
N GLY A 53 11.11 -2.30 9.23
CA GLY A 53 12.56 -2.45 9.25
C GLY A 53 13.25 -1.21 9.79
N VAL A 54 12.83 -0.02 9.35
CA VAL A 54 13.38 1.23 9.84
C VAL A 54 13.10 1.41 11.33
N LYS A 55 11.88 1.10 11.80
CA LYS A 55 11.53 1.20 13.22
C LYS A 55 12.34 0.25 14.09
N GLU A 56 12.58 -0.96 13.62
CA GLU A 56 13.32 -1.96 14.38
C GLU A 56 14.82 -1.67 14.43
N ASN A 57 15.35 -1.05 13.39
CA ASN A 57 16.78 -0.76 13.26
C ASN A 57 17.13 0.67 13.72
N GLY A 58 16.14 1.48 13.93
CA GLY A 58 16.31 2.85 14.35
C GLY A 58 15.96 3.04 15.80
#